data_078c32c60e81e0488c54e148751eed28
#
_entry.id   078c32c60e81e0488c54e148751eed28
#
_cell.length_a   1.000
_cell.length_b   1.000
_cell.length_c   1.000
_cell.angle_alpha   90.00
_cell.angle_beta   90.00
_cell.angle_gamma   90.00
#
_symmetry.space_group_name_H-M   'P 1'
#
loop_
_entity.id
_entity.type
_entity.pdbx_description
1 polymer ?
#
loop_
_entity_poly.entity_id
_entity_poly.type
_entity_poly.pdbx_seq_one_letter_code
_entity_poly.pdbx_strand_id
1 'polypeptide(L)'
;MINFCFDKIIDVSTSTVYPNLGAKLEGEFMDIVGDFSTTYPFSDPPRLLEYFRDEDISFTIHSSNDCPPDSFYFINVNFFDHAVDWFGMMSLSTLLHAQQKKFKILFYYCEGDRPSRVRNTLHKYAKKHNIDAQQIHFISHSSIANQVKNFYYLNDDEILFKNAQNYSNSQAQWHSNRRSKKFTCLIRSHKNWRLVVAAMLNKIGIYENSYGSYNKINFSDGFDHTDDFVDISNNPLANIPARLAIDVFNKIIPFSPDELSDTERNNYEMFVGKYYTDAYWNIICETHLDLDGTSGAFITEKTWKPIRHNQPFVVIGTVGSLYHLQSLGYRTFDGIINESYDYEKTDFLRVEKALAVIHELNTKSLEELNEINFQVKDIVQHNSKLFNAPKRNRLMKLIKQLLNSE
;
A
#
# COMPACT_ATOMS: atom_id res chain seq x y z
N MET A 1 -21.48 -5.27 17.57
CA MET A 1 -21.54 -5.79 16.19
C MET A 1 -21.64 -4.60 15.26
N ILE A 2 -20.93 -4.59 14.16
CA ILE A 2 -20.99 -3.51 13.16
C ILE A 2 -21.92 -3.92 12.03
N ASN A 3 -22.77 -2.99 11.56
CA ASN A 3 -23.72 -3.24 10.49
C ASN A 3 -23.27 -2.50 9.23
N PHE A 4 -23.20 -3.21 8.10
CA PHE A 4 -22.94 -2.62 6.79
C PHE A 4 -24.18 -2.72 5.91
N CYS A 5 -24.40 -1.76 5.04
CA CYS A 5 -25.46 -1.80 4.05
C CYS A 5 -24.95 -1.43 2.65
N PHE A 6 -25.61 -2.01 1.65
CA PHE A 6 -25.25 -1.92 0.24
C PHE A 6 -26.50 -1.75 -0.62
N ASP A 7 -26.37 -1.11 -1.79
CA ASP A 7 -27.47 -0.95 -2.74
C ASP A 7 -27.83 -2.24 -3.44
N LYS A 8 -26.82 -2.94 -3.91
CA LYS A 8 -26.97 -4.18 -4.68
C LYS A 8 -25.82 -5.11 -4.33
N ILE A 9 -26.14 -6.37 -4.24
CA ILE A 9 -25.15 -7.44 -4.23
C ILE A 9 -25.45 -8.28 -5.46
N ILE A 10 -24.46 -8.50 -6.30
CA ILE A 10 -24.57 -9.25 -7.55
C ILE A 10 -23.81 -10.55 -7.37
N ASP A 11 -24.51 -11.67 -7.48
CA ASP A 11 -23.87 -12.97 -7.63
C ASP A 11 -23.41 -13.12 -9.08
N VAL A 12 -22.13 -13.12 -9.29
CA VAL A 12 -21.52 -13.18 -10.62
C VAL A 12 -21.55 -14.59 -11.19
N SER A 13 -21.47 -15.61 -10.33
CA SER A 13 -21.52 -17.01 -10.77
C SER A 13 -22.87 -17.36 -11.40
N THR A 14 -23.94 -16.72 -10.96
CA THR A 14 -25.32 -16.95 -11.45
C THR A 14 -25.91 -15.78 -12.21
N SER A 15 -25.20 -14.65 -12.33
CA SER A 15 -25.71 -13.37 -12.85
C SER A 15 -26.97 -12.89 -12.12
N THR A 16 -27.21 -13.33 -10.89
CA THR A 16 -28.37 -13.03 -10.11
C THR A 16 -28.15 -11.78 -9.26
N VAL A 17 -29.06 -10.82 -9.39
CA VAL A 17 -29.09 -9.62 -8.53
C VAL A 17 -29.97 -9.93 -7.32
N TYR A 18 -29.40 -9.88 -6.12
CA TYR A 18 -30.13 -10.06 -4.87
C TYR A 18 -30.57 -8.71 -4.31
N PRO A 19 -31.81 -8.29 -4.47
CA PRO A 19 -32.25 -6.97 -3.97
C PRO A 19 -32.48 -6.94 -2.45
N ASN A 20 -32.54 -8.08 -1.76
CA ASN A 20 -32.88 -8.19 -0.35
C ASN A 20 -32.08 -9.30 0.34
N LEU A 21 -30.84 -9.00 0.76
CA LEU A 21 -29.95 -9.99 1.35
C LEU A 21 -29.89 -9.98 2.90
N GLY A 22 -30.93 -9.50 3.55
CA GLY A 22 -30.98 -9.26 5.00
C GLY A 22 -30.93 -10.47 5.94
N ALA A 23 -30.77 -11.72 5.49
CA ALA A 23 -30.80 -12.83 6.43
C ALA A 23 -30.05 -14.12 6.01
N LYS A 24 -29.35 -14.16 4.88
CA LYS A 24 -28.85 -15.44 4.35
C LYS A 24 -27.33 -15.57 4.22
N LEU A 25 -26.54 -14.58 4.59
CA LEU A 25 -25.18 -14.46 4.10
C LEU A 25 -24.04 -14.60 5.14
N GLU A 26 -24.26 -15.25 6.26
CA GLU A 26 -23.17 -15.49 7.22
C GLU A 26 -22.08 -16.47 6.71
N GLY A 27 -22.39 -17.33 5.73
CA GLY A 27 -21.44 -18.32 5.21
C GLY A 27 -21.12 -18.21 3.72
N GLU A 28 -22.06 -17.73 2.91
CA GLU A 28 -21.98 -17.75 1.43
C GLU A 28 -21.62 -16.40 0.82
N PHE A 29 -21.40 -15.37 1.64
CA PHE A 29 -21.22 -14.00 1.20
C PHE A 29 -19.97 -13.80 0.31
N MET A 30 -18.91 -14.51 0.56
CA MET A 30 -17.66 -14.35 -0.17
C MET A 30 -17.67 -14.97 -1.57
N ASP A 31 -18.50 -15.98 -1.78
CA ASP A 31 -18.71 -16.54 -3.12
C ASP A 31 -19.59 -15.63 -3.98
N ILE A 32 -20.41 -14.80 -3.33
CA ILE A 32 -21.35 -13.87 -3.98
C ILE A 32 -20.69 -12.52 -4.29
N VAL A 33 -19.76 -12.05 -3.46
CA VAL A 33 -19.09 -10.74 -3.60
C VAL A 33 -17.87 -10.81 -4.53
N GLY A 34 -17.55 -12.00 -5.06
CA GLY A 34 -16.32 -12.27 -5.80
C GLY A 34 -16.06 -11.45 -7.07
N ASP A 35 -17.03 -10.71 -7.60
CA ASP A 35 -16.80 -9.94 -8.83
C ASP A 35 -17.65 -8.67 -8.95
N PHE A 36 -17.32 -7.65 -8.17
CA PHE A 36 -17.77 -6.28 -8.43
C PHE A 36 -17.00 -5.59 -9.58
N SER A 37 -16.22 -6.33 -10.35
CA SER A 37 -15.28 -5.80 -11.34
C SER A 37 -15.92 -5.09 -12.53
N THR A 38 -17.23 -5.23 -12.72
CA THR A 38 -17.92 -4.73 -13.92
C THR A 38 -18.78 -3.49 -13.72
N THR A 39 -18.96 -3.01 -12.47
CA THR A 39 -19.71 -1.78 -12.20
C THR A 39 -18.87 -0.81 -11.40
N TYR A 40 -18.17 0.07 -12.10
CA TYR A 40 -17.61 1.28 -11.50
C TYR A 40 -18.69 2.01 -10.69
N PRO A 41 -18.47 2.34 -9.38
CA PRO A 41 -17.22 2.37 -8.61
C PRO A 41 -16.96 1.19 -7.65
N PHE A 42 -17.65 0.08 -7.80
CA PHE A 42 -17.68 -1.05 -6.85
C PHE A 42 -16.85 -2.25 -7.35
N SER A 43 -15.66 -2.00 -7.88
CA SER A 43 -14.74 -3.04 -8.30
C SER A 43 -13.96 -3.59 -7.11
N ASP A 44 -14.02 -4.87 -6.90
CA ASP A 44 -13.43 -5.73 -5.87
C ASP A 44 -14.30 -5.96 -4.61
N PRO A 45 -14.28 -7.19 -4.08
CA PRO A 45 -14.90 -7.48 -2.81
C PRO A 45 -14.35 -6.54 -1.74
N PRO A 46 -15.18 -6.07 -0.80
CA PRO A 46 -14.71 -5.16 0.23
C PRO A 46 -13.71 -5.86 1.14
N ARG A 47 -12.45 -5.78 0.82
CA ARG A 47 -11.32 -6.42 1.54
C ARG A 47 -11.41 -6.25 3.04
N LEU A 48 -11.96 -5.13 3.51
CA LEU A 48 -12.19 -4.90 4.93
C LEU A 48 -13.07 -5.97 5.56
N LEU A 49 -14.11 -6.45 4.85
CA LEU A 49 -15.01 -7.49 5.35
C LEU A 49 -14.33 -8.86 5.34
N GLU A 50 -13.45 -9.13 4.36
CA GLU A 50 -12.59 -10.31 4.36
C GLU A 50 -11.69 -10.33 5.58
N TYR A 51 -11.07 -9.20 5.91
CA TYR A 51 -10.21 -9.11 7.09
C TYR A 51 -10.98 -9.31 8.39
N PHE A 52 -12.22 -8.83 8.47
CA PHE A 52 -13.06 -9.07 9.63
C PHE A 52 -13.35 -10.57 9.78
N ARG A 53 -13.69 -11.25 8.69
CA ARG A 53 -13.91 -12.71 8.68
C ARG A 53 -12.65 -13.46 9.09
N ASP A 54 -11.49 -13.13 8.49
CA ASP A 54 -10.22 -13.81 8.74
C ASP A 54 -9.71 -13.63 10.17
N GLU A 55 -10.16 -12.61 10.86
CA GLU A 55 -9.82 -12.31 12.25
C GLU A 55 -10.99 -12.59 13.23
N ASP A 56 -12.00 -13.35 12.80
CA ASP A 56 -13.20 -13.72 13.58
C ASP A 56 -13.95 -12.51 14.18
N ILE A 57 -14.07 -11.43 13.41
CA ILE A 57 -14.81 -10.24 13.81
C ILE A 57 -16.22 -10.30 13.25
N SER A 58 -17.22 -10.35 14.12
CA SER A 58 -18.62 -10.41 13.72
C SER A 58 -19.11 -9.09 13.15
N PHE A 59 -19.77 -9.16 11.98
CA PHE A 59 -20.50 -8.07 11.33
C PHE A 59 -21.78 -8.60 10.70
N THR A 60 -22.68 -7.69 10.31
CA THR A 60 -23.89 -8.02 9.58
C THR A 60 -24.01 -7.16 8.32
N ILE A 61 -24.70 -7.69 7.32
CA ILE A 61 -24.91 -7.05 6.04
C ILE A 61 -26.40 -6.89 5.79
N HIS A 62 -26.78 -5.72 5.33
CA HIS A 62 -28.16 -5.35 5.07
C HIS A 62 -28.31 -4.71 3.69
N SER A 63 -29.51 -4.77 3.13
CA SER A 63 -29.88 -3.88 2.04
C SER A 63 -29.91 -2.43 2.54
N SER A 64 -29.56 -1.47 1.69
CA SER A 64 -29.69 -0.04 2.00
C SER A 64 -31.11 0.39 2.32
N ASN A 65 -32.11 -0.39 1.90
CA ASN A 65 -33.54 -0.13 2.19
C ASN A 65 -33.97 -0.60 3.60
N ASP A 66 -33.27 -1.60 4.18
CA ASP A 66 -33.61 -2.23 5.44
C ASP A 66 -32.50 -2.15 6.49
N CYS A 67 -31.65 -1.14 6.39
CA CYS A 67 -30.50 -1.01 7.29
C CYS A 67 -30.96 -0.59 8.70
N PRO A 68 -30.44 -1.26 9.75
CA PRO A 68 -30.62 -0.83 11.12
C PRO A 68 -30.06 0.57 11.37
N PRO A 69 -30.53 1.29 12.41
CA PRO A 69 -29.86 2.50 12.88
C PRO A 69 -28.38 2.25 13.12
N ASP A 70 -27.55 3.29 12.94
CA ASP A 70 -26.08 3.24 13.10
C ASP A 70 -25.32 2.30 12.14
N SER A 71 -25.96 1.88 11.06
CA SER A 71 -25.31 1.15 9.97
C SER A 71 -24.39 2.05 9.16
N PHE A 72 -23.42 1.41 8.49
CA PHE A 72 -22.55 2.08 7.54
C PHE A 72 -22.92 1.66 6.11
N TYR A 73 -23.33 2.62 5.28
CA TYR A 73 -23.38 2.42 3.84
C TYR A 73 -21.97 2.39 3.31
N PHE A 74 -21.54 1.23 2.81
CA PHE A 74 -20.13 0.97 2.50
C PHE A 74 -19.85 1.22 1.01
N ILE A 75 -18.82 2.03 0.74
CA ILE A 75 -18.31 2.33 -0.61
C ILE A 75 -16.85 1.91 -0.67
N ASN A 76 -16.55 0.87 -1.45
CA ASN A 76 -15.19 0.47 -1.74
C ASN A 76 -14.63 1.31 -2.89
N VAL A 77 -13.46 1.92 -2.71
CA VAL A 77 -12.83 2.82 -3.68
C VAL A 77 -11.41 2.35 -3.94
N ASN A 78 -11.17 1.74 -5.09
CA ASN A 78 -9.81 1.33 -5.47
C ASN A 78 -8.94 2.50 -5.89
N PHE A 79 -9.54 3.48 -6.56
CA PHE A 79 -8.89 4.71 -6.97
C PHE A 79 -9.80 5.91 -6.72
N PHE A 80 -9.35 6.85 -5.88
CA PHE A 80 -10.14 8.04 -5.56
C PHE A 80 -9.95 9.13 -6.61
N ASP A 81 -10.93 9.26 -7.50
CA ASP A 81 -10.94 10.35 -8.46
C ASP A 81 -11.69 11.56 -7.89
N HIS A 82 -10.98 12.68 -7.77
CA HIS A 82 -11.53 13.95 -7.29
C HIS A 82 -12.57 14.58 -8.23
N ALA A 83 -12.66 14.14 -9.48
CA ALA A 83 -13.67 14.58 -10.45
C ALA A 83 -14.97 13.77 -10.36
N VAL A 84 -14.94 12.60 -9.74
CA VAL A 84 -16.11 11.71 -9.64
C VAL A 84 -17.05 12.16 -8.55
N ASP A 85 -18.33 12.26 -8.89
CA ASP A 85 -19.43 12.50 -7.96
C ASP A 85 -19.94 11.17 -7.38
N TRP A 86 -19.25 10.69 -6.35
CA TRP A 86 -19.51 9.41 -5.70
C TRP A 86 -20.95 9.27 -5.16
N PHE A 87 -21.57 10.38 -4.73
CA PHE A 87 -22.94 10.38 -4.22
C PHE A 87 -23.97 10.33 -5.36
N GLY A 88 -23.66 10.92 -6.50
CA GLY A 88 -24.49 10.85 -7.70
C GLY A 88 -24.61 9.45 -8.31
N MET A 89 -23.77 8.50 -7.87
CA MET A 89 -23.80 7.11 -8.30
C MET A 89 -24.68 6.21 -7.42
N MET A 90 -25.13 6.70 -6.26
CA MET A 90 -26.09 5.99 -5.39
C MET A 90 -27.44 5.84 -6.09
N SER A 91 -28.19 4.78 -5.75
CA SER A 91 -29.58 4.69 -6.15
C SER A 91 -30.39 5.85 -5.55
N LEU A 92 -31.49 6.22 -6.18
CA LEU A 92 -32.34 7.30 -5.67
C LEU A 92 -32.84 7.01 -4.25
N SER A 93 -33.23 5.77 -3.95
CA SER A 93 -33.67 5.35 -2.62
C SER A 93 -32.57 5.50 -1.58
N THR A 94 -31.33 5.07 -1.91
CA THR A 94 -30.19 5.19 -1.03
C THR A 94 -29.80 6.64 -0.79
N LEU A 95 -29.84 7.47 -1.83
CA LEU A 95 -29.57 8.90 -1.71
C LEU A 95 -30.60 9.58 -0.77
N LEU A 96 -31.88 9.25 -0.90
CA LEU A 96 -32.93 9.75 0.00
C LEU A 96 -32.71 9.29 1.46
N HIS A 97 -32.30 8.04 1.66
CA HIS A 97 -31.98 7.53 3.00
C HIS A 97 -30.74 8.23 3.59
N ALA A 98 -29.70 8.51 2.78
CA ALA A 98 -28.56 9.31 3.22
C ALA A 98 -28.96 10.72 3.64
N GLN A 99 -29.82 11.40 2.86
CA GLN A 99 -30.37 12.71 3.20
C GLN A 99 -31.18 12.69 4.52
N GLN A 100 -31.86 11.59 4.80
CA GLN A 100 -32.63 11.36 6.03
C GLN A 100 -31.77 10.88 7.21
N LYS A 101 -30.45 10.75 7.03
CA LYS A 101 -29.49 10.27 8.05
C LYS A 101 -29.81 8.87 8.59
N LYS A 102 -30.36 7.99 7.76
CA LYS A 102 -30.67 6.61 8.19
C LYS A 102 -29.44 5.74 8.41
N PHE A 103 -28.31 6.10 7.82
CA PHE A 103 -27.03 5.43 7.98
C PHE A 103 -25.86 6.45 7.88
N LYS A 104 -24.70 6.06 8.32
CA LYS A 104 -23.42 6.73 8.05
C LYS A 104 -22.85 6.23 6.72
N ILE A 105 -22.06 7.04 6.01
CA ILE A 105 -21.46 6.66 4.72
C ILE A 105 -19.99 6.39 4.97
N LEU A 106 -19.51 5.18 4.73
CA LEU A 106 -18.15 4.76 4.93
C LEU A 106 -17.45 4.51 3.60
N PHE A 107 -16.49 5.35 3.28
CA PHE A 107 -15.56 5.11 2.18
C PHE A 107 -14.38 4.29 2.68
N TYR A 108 -14.05 3.24 1.97
CA TYR A 108 -12.85 2.46 2.17
C TYR A 108 -11.93 2.61 0.97
N TYR A 109 -10.73 3.14 1.22
CA TYR A 109 -9.79 3.50 0.18
C TYR A 109 -8.37 3.07 0.56
N CYS A 110 -7.78 2.19 -0.25
CA CYS A 110 -6.50 1.55 0.03
C CYS A 110 -5.28 2.31 -0.50
N GLU A 111 -5.43 3.52 -1.01
CA GLU A 111 -4.32 4.36 -1.46
C GLU A 111 -4.00 5.50 -0.47
N GLY A 112 -2.85 6.14 -0.65
CA GLY A 112 -2.29 7.12 0.29
C GLY A 112 -2.56 8.59 -0.06
N ASP A 113 -3.73 8.91 -0.59
CA ASP A 113 -4.06 10.29 -0.94
C ASP A 113 -4.15 11.21 0.29
N ARG A 114 -4.04 12.52 0.11
CA ARG A 114 -4.09 13.51 1.19
C ARG A 114 -5.46 13.54 1.85
N PRO A 115 -5.60 13.17 3.13
CA PRO A 115 -6.92 13.09 3.78
C PRO A 115 -7.71 14.40 3.74
N SER A 116 -7.05 15.55 3.87
CA SER A 116 -7.70 16.87 3.79
C SER A 116 -8.26 17.17 2.40
N ARG A 117 -7.55 16.78 1.33
CA ARG A 117 -8.00 16.95 -0.05
C ARG A 117 -9.20 16.06 -0.34
N VAL A 118 -9.13 14.80 0.05
CA VAL A 118 -10.24 13.84 -0.08
C VAL A 118 -11.46 14.35 0.66
N ARG A 119 -11.33 14.77 1.92
CA ARG A 119 -12.42 15.37 2.69
C ARG A 119 -13.07 16.53 1.96
N ASN A 120 -12.28 17.47 1.45
CA ASN A 120 -12.82 18.66 0.78
C ASN A 120 -13.63 18.27 -0.47
N THR A 121 -13.17 17.26 -1.23
CA THR A 121 -13.88 16.73 -2.39
C THR A 121 -15.19 16.07 -1.98
N LEU A 122 -15.17 15.20 -0.97
CA LEU A 122 -16.38 14.53 -0.47
C LEU A 122 -17.41 15.54 0.07
N HIS A 123 -16.96 16.53 0.84
CA HIS A 123 -17.86 17.59 1.34
C HIS A 123 -18.47 18.43 0.24
N LYS A 124 -17.72 18.74 -0.83
CA LYS A 124 -18.24 19.44 -2.01
C LYS A 124 -19.41 18.67 -2.65
N TYR A 125 -19.23 17.38 -2.89
CA TYR A 125 -20.26 16.56 -3.51
C TYR A 125 -21.41 16.23 -2.56
N ALA A 126 -21.15 15.99 -1.27
CA ALA A 126 -22.19 15.83 -0.26
C ALA A 126 -23.15 17.04 -0.21
N LYS A 127 -22.58 18.25 -0.22
CA LYS A 127 -23.37 19.49 -0.28
C LYS A 127 -24.25 19.56 -1.55
N LYS A 128 -23.73 19.13 -2.70
CA LYS A 128 -24.50 19.08 -3.96
C LYS A 128 -25.74 18.19 -3.84
N HIS A 129 -25.65 17.12 -3.08
CA HIS A 129 -26.73 16.13 -2.87
C HIS A 129 -27.49 16.32 -1.56
N ASN A 130 -27.32 17.42 -0.85
CA ASN A 130 -27.95 17.69 0.46
C ASN A 130 -27.68 16.61 1.51
N ILE A 131 -26.48 16.01 1.48
CA ILE A 131 -26.01 15.06 2.49
C ILE A 131 -25.21 15.81 3.54
N ASP A 132 -25.47 15.49 4.82
CA ASP A 132 -24.69 16.06 5.93
C ASP A 132 -23.27 15.48 5.92
N ALA A 133 -22.30 16.35 5.82
CA ALA A 133 -20.87 15.96 5.80
C ALA A 133 -20.42 15.22 7.08
N GLN A 134 -21.15 15.36 8.20
CA GLN A 134 -20.84 14.65 9.44
C GLN A 134 -21.11 13.14 9.35
N GLN A 135 -21.94 12.70 8.41
CA GLN A 135 -22.21 11.27 8.17
C GLN A 135 -21.09 10.57 7.40
N ILE A 136 -20.15 11.32 6.84
CA ILE A 136 -19.10 10.77 5.97
C ILE A 136 -17.92 10.32 6.81
N HIS A 137 -17.60 9.06 6.69
CA HIS A 137 -16.46 8.39 7.31
C HIS A 137 -15.53 7.87 6.21
N PHE A 138 -14.23 7.86 6.48
CA PHE A 138 -13.24 7.47 5.47
C PHE A 138 -12.12 6.66 6.09
N ILE A 139 -11.84 5.47 5.58
CA ILE A 139 -10.66 4.66 5.93
C ILE A 139 -9.60 4.88 4.86
N SER A 140 -8.39 5.17 5.27
CA SER A 140 -7.26 5.49 4.39
C SER A 140 -5.97 4.85 4.89
N HIS A 141 -5.07 4.57 3.95
CA HIS A 141 -3.68 4.15 4.22
C HIS A 141 -2.76 5.29 4.67
N SER A 142 -3.15 6.54 4.53
CA SER A 142 -2.32 7.66 4.97
C SER A 142 -2.17 7.66 6.49
N SER A 143 -0.94 7.65 7.00
CA SER A 143 -0.66 7.63 8.45
C SER A 143 -1.24 8.83 9.22
N ILE A 144 -1.54 9.92 8.52
CA ILE A 144 -2.14 11.12 9.09
C ILE A 144 -3.66 11.17 8.96
N ALA A 145 -4.31 10.10 8.49
CA ALA A 145 -5.77 10.06 8.34
C ALA A 145 -6.50 10.47 9.63
N ASN A 146 -6.07 9.95 10.77
CA ASN A 146 -6.67 10.26 12.08
C ASN A 146 -6.55 11.74 12.52
N GLN A 147 -5.81 12.58 11.79
CA GLN A 147 -5.75 14.02 12.04
C GLN A 147 -6.95 14.78 11.43
N VAL A 148 -7.73 14.09 10.61
CA VAL A 148 -8.93 14.65 9.99
C VAL A 148 -10.17 14.00 10.62
N LYS A 149 -11.17 14.81 11.04
CA LYS A 149 -12.39 14.28 11.66
C LYS A 149 -13.07 13.27 10.75
N ASN A 150 -13.49 12.14 11.31
CA ASN A 150 -14.14 11.00 10.65
C ASN A 150 -13.24 10.29 9.61
N PHE A 151 -11.92 10.49 9.66
CA PHE A 151 -10.96 9.75 8.88
C PHE A 151 -10.18 8.80 9.78
N TYR A 152 -9.95 7.60 9.31
CA TYR A 152 -9.35 6.50 10.08
C TYR A 152 -8.19 5.88 9.31
N TYR A 153 -7.10 5.64 10.01
CA TYR A 153 -5.96 4.95 9.44
C TYR A 153 -6.13 3.44 9.52
N LEU A 154 -5.93 2.76 8.39
CA LEU A 154 -5.73 1.32 8.32
C LEU A 154 -4.68 1.02 7.25
N ASN A 155 -3.64 0.26 7.59
CA ASN A 155 -2.72 -0.24 6.57
C ASN A 155 -3.27 -1.55 6.01
N ASP A 156 -3.86 -1.47 4.84
CA ASP A 156 -4.47 -2.58 4.12
C ASP A 156 -3.42 -3.59 3.66
N ASP A 157 -2.34 -3.11 3.05
CA ASP A 157 -1.27 -3.95 2.53
C ASP A 157 -0.65 -4.85 3.61
N GLU A 158 -0.52 -4.36 4.86
CA GLU A 158 0.00 -5.18 5.95
C GLU A 158 -0.89 -6.41 6.22
N ILE A 159 -2.21 -6.25 6.12
CA ILE A 159 -3.16 -7.33 6.38
C ILE A 159 -3.24 -8.26 5.16
N LEU A 160 -3.35 -7.68 3.97
CA LEU A 160 -3.40 -8.41 2.70
C LEU A 160 -2.18 -9.34 2.56
N PHE A 161 -0.97 -8.79 2.73
CA PHE A 161 0.26 -9.57 2.55
C PHE A 161 0.50 -10.57 3.67
N LYS A 162 -0.08 -10.39 4.85
CA LYS A 162 -0.10 -11.42 5.89
C LYS A 162 -0.94 -12.62 5.45
N ASN A 163 -2.11 -12.37 4.87
CA ASN A 163 -3.12 -13.40 4.61
C ASN A 163 -2.94 -14.07 3.24
N ALA A 164 -2.19 -13.48 2.30
CA ALA A 164 -2.01 -14.01 0.95
C ALA A 164 -1.46 -15.44 0.97
N GLN A 165 -2.24 -16.40 0.45
CA GLN A 165 -1.94 -17.84 0.46
C GLN A 165 -0.62 -18.18 -0.24
N ASN A 166 -0.28 -17.48 -1.31
CA ASN A 166 0.97 -17.66 -2.06
C ASN A 166 2.22 -17.38 -1.23
N TYR A 167 2.06 -16.72 -0.08
CA TYR A 167 3.14 -16.43 0.86
C TYR A 167 3.22 -17.43 2.02
N SER A 168 2.18 -18.27 2.25
CA SER A 168 2.10 -19.12 3.44
C SER A 168 3.18 -20.18 3.50
N ASN A 169 3.68 -20.67 2.37
CA ASN A 169 4.67 -21.75 2.29
C ASN A 169 6.12 -21.28 2.22
N SER A 170 6.38 -19.96 2.21
CA SER A 170 7.69 -19.40 1.90
C SER A 170 8.18 -18.38 2.91
N GLN A 171 7.72 -18.48 4.15
CA GLN A 171 8.27 -17.64 5.22
C GLN A 171 9.76 -17.90 5.35
N ALA A 172 10.58 -17.00 4.83
CA ALA A 172 12.01 -17.11 4.98
C ALA A 172 12.37 -16.93 6.45
N GLN A 173 12.89 -17.95 7.06
CA GLN A 173 13.50 -17.81 8.38
C GLN A 173 14.83 -17.06 8.22
N TRP A 174 15.16 -16.25 9.21
CA TRP A 174 16.51 -15.69 9.27
C TRP A 174 17.53 -16.84 9.28
N HIS A 175 18.57 -16.72 8.48
CA HIS A 175 19.65 -17.70 8.42
C HIS A 175 21.02 -17.01 8.48
N SER A 176 21.98 -17.75 8.98
CA SER A 176 23.37 -17.32 9.12
C SER A 176 24.22 -17.55 7.86
N ASN A 177 23.64 -18.16 6.80
CA ASN A 177 24.36 -18.44 5.59
C ASN A 177 24.85 -17.15 4.90
N ARG A 178 26.04 -17.21 4.35
CA ARG A 178 26.56 -16.13 3.52
C ARG A 178 25.67 -15.93 2.31
N ARG A 179 25.42 -14.67 1.98
CA ARG A 179 24.62 -14.26 0.83
C ARG A 179 25.53 -13.85 -0.31
N SER A 180 25.11 -14.08 -1.56
CA SER A 180 25.92 -13.80 -2.74
C SER A 180 25.80 -12.35 -3.21
N LYS A 181 24.77 -11.62 -2.79
CA LYS A 181 24.47 -10.26 -3.23
C LYS A 181 24.40 -9.29 -2.06
N LYS A 182 24.78 -8.03 -2.34
CA LYS A 182 24.70 -6.95 -1.36
C LYS A 182 23.26 -6.46 -1.20
N PHE A 183 22.57 -6.24 -2.33
CA PHE A 183 21.25 -5.63 -2.33
C PHE A 183 20.22 -6.35 -3.18
N THR A 184 18.96 -6.11 -2.85
CA THR A 184 17.79 -6.29 -3.71
C THR A 184 17.17 -4.92 -3.95
N CYS A 185 16.91 -4.54 -5.20
CA CYS A 185 16.24 -3.30 -5.58
C CYS A 185 15.32 -3.56 -6.76
N LEU A 186 14.04 -3.84 -6.49
CA LEU A 186 13.07 -4.23 -7.51
C LEU A 186 12.06 -3.10 -7.73
N ILE A 187 12.11 -2.45 -8.89
CA ILE A 187 11.22 -1.35 -9.26
C ILE A 187 10.32 -1.81 -10.40
N ARG A 188 9.05 -2.08 -10.09
CA ARG A 188 8.08 -2.58 -11.06
C ARG A 188 7.42 -1.47 -11.88
N SER A 189 6.91 -0.43 -11.21
CA SER A 189 6.16 0.63 -11.88
C SER A 189 7.05 1.83 -12.12
N HIS A 190 7.03 2.33 -13.36
CA HIS A 190 7.70 3.56 -13.71
C HIS A 190 7.10 4.75 -12.94
N LYS A 191 7.99 5.59 -12.43
CA LYS A 191 7.72 6.94 -11.91
C LYS A 191 8.99 7.76 -12.09
N ASN A 192 8.87 9.02 -12.52
CA ASN A 192 10.02 9.87 -12.81
C ASN A 192 11.04 9.89 -11.66
N TRP A 193 10.60 10.03 -10.42
CA TRP A 193 11.50 10.05 -9.27
C TRP A 193 12.19 8.69 -9.02
N ARG A 194 11.54 7.56 -9.30
CA ARG A 194 12.14 6.23 -9.18
C ARG A 194 13.23 6.02 -10.21
N LEU A 195 13.03 6.56 -11.41
CA LEU A 195 14.05 6.53 -12.44
C LEU A 195 15.28 7.31 -12.01
N VAL A 196 15.09 8.49 -11.45
CA VAL A 196 16.18 9.32 -10.92
C VAL A 196 16.95 8.55 -9.85
N VAL A 197 16.26 7.92 -8.90
CA VAL A 197 16.89 7.08 -7.87
C VAL A 197 17.64 5.90 -8.51
N ALA A 198 17.04 5.19 -9.46
CA ALA A 198 17.69 4.07 -10.16
C ALA A 198 18.97 4.52 -10.88
N ALA A 199 18.95 5.70 -11.53
CA ALA A 199 20.12 6.29 -12.18
C ALA A 199 21.24 6.60 -11.17
N MET A 200 20.89 7.15 -10.00
CA MET A 200 21.86 7.43 -8.93
C MET A 200 22.43 6.15 -8.35
N LEU A 201 21.61 5.11 -8.11
CA LEU A 201 22.07 3.80 -7.66
C LEU A 201 23.05 3.16 -8.66
N ASN A 202 22.75 3.28 -9.97
CA ASN A 202 23.67 2.81 -11.01
C ASN A 202 25.01 3.56 -10.98
N LYS A 203 24.96 4.89 -10.84
CA LYS A 203 26.17 5.72 -10.78
C LYS A 203 27.11 5.33 -9.64
N ILE A 204 26.57 4.88 -8.51
CA ILE A 204 27.35 4.42 -7.35
C ILE A 204 27.61 2.91 -7.36
N GLY A 205 27.36 2.22 -8.49
CA GLY A 205 27.73 0.82 -8.72
C GLY A 205 26.89 -0.22 -7.96
N ILE A 206 25.68 0.14 -7.51
CA ILE A 206 24.83 -0.77 -6.70
C ILE A 206 24.46 -2.03 -7.51
N TYR A 207 24.14 -1.90 -8.78
CA TYR A 207 23.62 -3.03 -9.57
C TYR A 207 24.66 -4.09 -9.94
N GLU A 208 25.95 -3.83 -9.76
CA GLU A 208 27.01 -4.80 -10.03
C GLU A 208 26.93 -6.04 -9.13
N ASN A 209 26.53 -5.84 -7.87
CA ASN A 209 26.43 -6.88 -6.85
C ASN A 209 25.04 -7.00 -6.23
N SER A 210 24.00 -6.78 -7.03
CA SER A 210 22.61 -6.74 -6.55
C SER A 210 21.66 -7.51 -7.46
N TYR A 211 20.51 -7.87 -6.91
CA TYR A 211 19.33 -8.18 -7.70
C TYR A 211 18.60 -6.88 -7.97
N GLY A 212 18.71 -6.35 -9.18
CA GLY A 212 18.11 -5.09 -9.58
C GLY A 212 17.12 -5.26 -10.73
N SER A 213 15.97 -4.60 -10.67
CA SER A 213 15.06 -4.53 -11.82
C SER A 213 14.45 -3.13 -11.93
N TYR A 214 14.16 -2.75 -13.16
CA TYR A 214 13.39 -1.56 -13.46
C TYR A 214 12.51 -1.82 -14.68
N ASN A 215 11.18 -1.76 -14.50
CA ASN A 215 10.23 -1.93 -15.59
C ASN A 215 9.98 -0.59 -16.29
N LYS A 216 10.27 -0.54 -17.60
CA LYS A 216 10.01 0.64 -18.43
C LYS A 216 8.60 0.71 -18.99
N ILE A 217 7.94 -0.43 -19.12
CA ILE A 217 6.55 -0.52 -19.56
C ILE A 217 5.65 -0.45 -18.33
N ASN A 218 4.75 0.52 -18.30
CA ASN A 218 3.74 0.56 -17.26
C ASN A 218 2.57 -0.35 -17.68
N PHE A 219 2.40 -1.45 -16.97
CA PHE A 219 1.37 -2.44 -17.31
C PHE A 219 -0.05 -1.97 -17.05
N SER A 220 -0.24 -0.90 -16.28
CA SER A 220 -1.58 -0.36 -16.03
C SER A 220 -2.13 0.44 -17.21
N ASP A 221 -1.29 1.01 -18.04
CA ASP A 221 -1.68 1.83 -19.19
C ASP A 221 -1.12 1.33 -20.52
N GLY A 222 -0.21 0.34 -20.50
CA GLY A 222 0.39 -0.25 -21.70
C GLY A 222 1.37 0.66 -22.44
N PHE A 223 1.69 1.85 -21.89
CA PHE A 223 2.61 2.78 -22.52
C PHE A 223 4.07 2.42 -22.22
N ASP A 224 4.91 2.47 -23.26
CA ASP A 224 6.36 2.51 -23.11
C ASP A 224 6.78 3.94 -22.78
N HIS A 225 7.13 4.17 -21.50
CA HIS A 225 7.56 5.47 -21.01
C HIS A 225 9.00 5.83 -21.42
N THR A 226 9.55 5.18 -22.42
CA THR A 226 10.90 5.50 -22.93
C THR A 226 11.00 6.95 -23.40
N ASP A 227 9.90 7.52 -23.93
CA ASP A 227 9.85 8.89 -24.40
C ASP A 227 9.66 9.94 -23.28
N ASP A 228 9.14 9.54 -22.10
CA ASP A 228 8.98 10.43 -20.93
C ASP A 228 10.32 10.87 -20.32
N PHE A 229 11.42 10.27 -20.78
CA PHE A 229 12.79 10.61 -20.32
C PHE A 229 13.25 11.99 -20.73
N VAL A 230 12.69 12.56 -21.77
CA VAL A 230 13.01 13.90 -22.26
C VAL A 230 12.54 14.96 -21.26
N ASP A 231 11.56 14.64 -20.42
CA ASP A 231 10.97 15.60 -19.47
C ASP A 231 11.49 15.47 -18.02
N ILE A 232 12.53 14.67 -17.80
CA ILE A 232 13.25 14.61 -16.49
C ILE A 232 13.81 15.99 -16.10
N SER A 233 14.03 16.89 -17.07
CA SER A 233 14.46 18.28 -16.82
C SER A 233 13.50 19.07 -15.91
N ASN A 234 12.23 18.68 -15.84
CA ASN A 234 11.21 19.33 -15.01
C ASN A 234 11.03 18.68 -13.61
N ASN A 235 11.76 17.61 -13.31
CA ASN A 235 11.72 16.98 -11.99
C ASN A 235 12.57 17.79 -10.99
N PRO A 236 12.09 18.13 -9.78
CA PRO A 236 12.88 18.81 -8.75
C PRO A 236 14.14 18.03 -8.31
N LEU A 237 14.20 16.73 -8.59
CA LEU A 237 15.41 15.91 -8.41
C LEU A 237 16.37 15.99 -9.63
N ALA A 238 16.06 16.79 -10.63
CA ALA A 238 16.59 16.75 -12.00
C ALA A 238 17.94 17.43 -12.26
N ASN A 239 18.78 17.59 -11.27
CA ASN A 239 20.21 17.84 -11.55
C ASN A 239 20.96 16.60 -12.06
N ILE A 240 20.20 15.56 -12.50
CA ILE A 240 20.78 14.34 -13.09
C ILE A 240 20.72 14.49 -14.60
N PRO A 241 21.87 14.45 -15.30
CA PRO A 241 21.85 14.45 -16.76
C PRO A 241 20.97 13.33 -17.31
N ALA A 242 20.09 13.63 -18.25
CA ALA A 242 19.21 12.65 -18.95
C ALA A 242 20.02 11.45 -19.46
N ARG A 243 21.30 11.64 -19.81
CA ARG A 243 22.24 10.58 -20.19
C ARG A 243 22.40 9.50 -19.13
N LEU A 244 22.38 9.83 -17.81
CA LEU A 244 22.49 8.82 -16.75
C LEU A 244 21.22 7.99 -16.61
N ALA A 245 20.07 8.58 -16.87
CA ALA A 245 18.81 7.86 -16.90
C ALA A 245 18.78 6.86 -18.07
N ILE A 246 19.24 7.27 -19.27
CA ILE A 246 19.35 6.42 -20.44
C ILE A 246 20.33 5.26 -20.19
N ASP A 247 21.47 5.50 -19.53
CA ASP A 247 22.42 4.46 -19.18
C ASP A 247 21.80 3.39 -18.25
N VAL A 248 20.92 3.77 -17.34
CA VAL A 248 20.16 2.84 -16.51
C VAL A 248 19.30 1.94 -17.36
N PHE A 249 18.57 2.51 -18.34
CA PHE A 249 17.76 1.73 -19.24
C PHE A 249 18.56 0.71 -20.05
N ASN A 250 19.67 1.14 -20.58
CA ASN A 250 20.50 0.28 -21.43
C ASN A 250 21.25 -0.82 -20.67
N LYS A 251 21.48 -0.63 -19.36
CA LYS A 251 22.30 -1.55 -18.54
C LYS A 251 21.48 -2.39 -17.56
N ILE A 252 20.37 -1.89 -17.06
CA ILE A 252 19.57 -2.54 -16.00
C ILE A 252 18.34 -3.22 -16.58
N ILE A 253 17.94 -2.84 -17.78
CA ILE A 253 16.86 -3.47 -18.49
C ILE A 253 17.46 -4.48 -19.47
N PRO A 254 17.06 -5.72 -19.42
CA PRO A 254 15.90 -6.24 -18.73
C PRO A 254 16.27 -7.27 -17.66
N PHE A 255 16.48 -6.91 -16.42
CA PHE A 255 16.35 -7.90 -15.38
C PHE A 255 14.87 -8.07 -15.07
N SER A 256 14.18 -8.78 -15.91
CA SER A 256 12.97 -9.48 -15.54
C SER A 256 13.44 -10.81 -14.97
N PRO A 257 13.00 -11.22 -13.78
CA PRO A 257 13.31 -12.57 -13.32
C PRO A 257 12.83 -13.55 -14.39
N ASP A 258 13.74 -14.21 -15.08
CA ASP A 258 13.42 -15.18 -16.16
C ASP A 258 12.54 -16.34 -15.68
N GLU A 259 12.33 -16.42 -14.37
CA GLU A 259 11.59 -17.46 -13.66
C GLU A 259 10.08 -17.15 -13.53
N LEU A 260 9.62 -15.93 -13.85
CA LEU A 260 8.22 -15.55 -13.76
C LEU A 260 7.61 -15.30 -15.12
N SER A 261 6.41 -15.85 -15.36
CA SER A 261 5.58 -15.51 -16.52
C SER A 261 5.20 -14.02 -16.50
N ASP A 262 4.80 -13.46 -17.65
CA ASP A 262 4.36 -12.06 -17.73
C ASP A 262 3.19 -11.76 -16.78
N THR A 263 2.28 -12.70 -16.57
CA THR A 263 1.19 -12.61 -15.62
C THR A 263 1.69 -12.56 -14.16
N GLU A 264 2.67 -13.41 -13.82
CA GLU A 264 3.26 -13.45 -12.48
C GLU A 264 4.11 -12.20 -12.18
N ARG A 265 4.83 -11.66 -13.18
CA ARG A 265 5.60 -10.42 -13.05
C ARG A 265 4.72 -9.22 -12.68
N ASN A 266 3.47 -9.24 -13.12
CA ASN A 266 2.50 -8.16 -12.87
C ASN A 266 1.71 -8.34 -11.57
N ASN A 267 1.75 -9.51 -10.98
CA ASN A 267 1.11 -9.74 -9.69
C ASN A 267 1.96 -9.14 -8.58
N TYR A 268 1.48 -8.04 -7.98
CA TYR A 268 2.14 -7.37 -6.85
C TYR A 268 2.23 -8.26 -5.59
N GLU A 269 1.41 -9.29 -5.50
CA GLU A 269 1.42 -10.28 -4.41
C GLU A 269 2.54 -11.33 -4.59
N MET A 270 3.03 -11.52 -5.79
CA MET A 270 4.10 -12.51 -6.05
C MET A 270 5.45 -12.01 -5.55
N PHE A 271 6.26 -12.95 -5.12
CA PHE A 271 7.65 -12.70 -4.79
C PHE A 271 8.53 -13.92 -5.09
N VAL A 272 9.77 -13.67 -5.44
CA VAL A 272 10.78 -14.70 -5.63
C VAL A 272 11.65 -14.73 -4.38
N GLY A 273 11.50 -15.77 -3.57
CA GLY A 273 12.17 -15.91 -2.26
C GLY A 273 13.67 -15.71 -2.30
N LYS A 274 14.33 -16.16 -3.38
CA LYS A 274 15.76 -16.00 -3.62
C LYS A 274 16.24 -14.55 -3.48
N TYR A 275 15.50 -13.57 -3.97
CA TYR A 275 15.91 -12.16 -3.91
C TYR A 275 15.92 -11.59 -2.49
N TYR A 276 15.14 -12.19 -1.57
CA TYR A 276 15.08 -11.77 -0.17
C TYR A 276 16.04 -12.58 0.72
N THR A 277 16.38 -13.81 0.31
CA THR A 277 17.23 -14.70 1.11
C THR A 277 18.71 -14.62 0.73
N ASP A 278 19.03 -14.26 -0.52
CA ASP A 278 20.40 -14.24 -1.03
C ASP A 278 20.99 -12.81 -1.21
N ALA A 279 20.30 -11.78 -0.74
CA ALA A 279 20.83 -10.42 -0.67
C ALA A 279 20.75 -9.90 0.76
N TYR A 280 21.79 -9.16 1.21
CA TYR A 280 21.88 -8.67 2.59
C TYR A 280 20.87 -7.59 2.90
N TRP A 281 20.67 -6.61 2.02
CA TRP A 281 19.80 -5.45 2.23
C TRP A 281 18.79 -5.29 1.09
N ASN A 282 17.61 -4.75 1.41
CA ASN A 282 16.64 -4.34 0.41
C ASN A 282 16.63 -2.81 0.27
N ILE A 283 16.71 -2.32 -0.96
CA ILE A 283 16.51 -0.90 -1.27
C ILE A 283 15.07 -0.76 -1.76
N ILE A 284 14.25 -0.09 -0.97
CA ILE A 284 12.83 0.06 -1.21
C ILE A 284 12.57 1.44 -1.80
N CYS A 285 11.99 1.48 -3.00
CA CYS A 285 11.41 2.69 -3.58
C CYS A 285 9.89 2.63 -3.42
N GLU A 286 9.36 3.27 -2.39
CA GLU A 286 7.93 3.24 -2.07
C GLU A 286 7.05 3.84 -3.18
N THR A 287 5.73 3.76 -3.04
CA THR A 287 4.80 4.25 -4.06
C THR A 287 4.80 5.77 -4.15
N HIS A 288 4.92 6.47 -3.05
CA HIS A 288 4.95 7.93 -2.98
C HIS A 288 6.27 8.43 -2.41
N LEU A 289 6.74 9.54 -2.98
CA LEU A 289 7.84 10.35 -2.46
C LEU A 289 7.28 11.69 -2.06
N ASP A 290 6.38 11.93 -1.31
CA ASP A 290 5.60 13.11 -0.99
C ASP A 290 6.35 14.44 -1.16
N LEU A 291 6.10 15.11 -2.27
CA LEU A 291 6.78 16.35 -2.65
C LEU A 291 6.53 17.53 -1.69
N ASP A 292 5.57 17.44 -0.78
CA ASP A 292 5.21 18.54 0.11
C ASP A 292 4.94 18.13 1.58
N GLY A 293 5.23 16.88 1.95
CA GLY A 293 5.13 16.38 3.34
C GLY A 293 3.71 16.36 3.91
N THR A 294 2.68 16.43 3.07
CA THR A 294 1.29 16.56 3.52
C THR A 294 0.44 15.30 3.40
N SER A 295 0.99 14.23 2.80
CA SER A 295 0.27 12.96 2.60
C SER A 295 0.43 12.00 3.79
N GLY A 296 1.43 12.22 4.65
CA GLY A 296 1.83 11.27 5.68
C GLY A 296 2.57 10.06 5.12
N ALA A 297 3.01 9.17 6.00
CA ALA A 297 3.67 7.94 5.57
C ALA A 297 2.67 7.00 4.89
N PHE A 298 3.11 6.42 3.77
CA PHE A 298 2.38 5.44 2.98
C PHE A 298 3.26 4.22 2.74
N ILE A 299 3.02 3.16 3.50
CA ILE A 299 3.82 1.94 3.51
C ILE A 299 3.07 0.86 2.73
N THR A 300 3.71 0.32 1.70
CA THR A 300 3.09 -0.65 0.78
C THR A 300 3.76 -2.03 0.85
N GLU A 301 3.33 -2.93 -0.04
CA GLU A 301 3.89 -4.27 -0.21
C GLU A 301 5.42 -4.28 -0.29
N LYS A 302 6.03 -3.20 -0.77
CA LYS A 302 7.48 -3.11 -0.97
C LYS A 302 8.24 -3.18 0.35
N THR A 303 7.70 -2.57 1.39
CA THR A 303 8.25 -2.62 2.75
C THR A 303 7.82 -3.91 3.49
N TRP A 304 6.60 -4.39 3.27
CA TRP A 304 6.11 -5.59 3.94
C TRP A 304 6.81 -6.88 3.48
N LYS A 305 7.20 -6.97 2.21
CA LYS A 305 7.92 -8.13 1.68
C LYS A 305 9.25 -8.39 2.41
N PRO A 306 10.22 -7.46 2.49
CA PRO A 306 11.45 -7.68 3.24
C PRO A 306 11.21 -7.92 4.74
N ILE A 307 10.25 -7.24 5.37
CA ILE A 307 9.89 -7.49 6.78
C ILE A 307 9.48 -8.95 6.97
N ARG A 308 8.58 -9.47 6.12
CA ARG A 308 8.13 -10.86 6.18
C ARG A 308 9.29 -11.84 6.03
N HIS A 309 10.27 -11.52 5.20
CA HIS A 309 11.39 -12.38 4.85
C HIS A 309 12.65 -12.18 5.69
N ASN A 310 12.54 -11.50 6.83
CA ASN A 310 13.68 -11.24 7.72
C ASN A 310 14.87 -10.58 7.00
N GLN A 311 14.60 -9.70 6.03
CA GLN A 311 15.62 -8.94 5.32
C GLN A 311 15.63 -7.49 5.82
N PRO A 312 16.78 -6.94 6.20
CA PRO A 312 16.90 -5.52 6.52
C PRO A 312 16.74 -4.66 5.26
N PHE A 313 16.38 -3.39 5.44
CA PHE A 313 16.03 -2.52 4.32
C PHE A 313 16.40 -1.04 4.56
N VAL A 314 16.55 -0.32 3.46
CA VAL A 314 16.58 1.15 3.42
C VAL A 314 15.36 1.61 2.61
N VAL A 315 14.52 2.48 3.19
CA VAL A 315 13.30 2.99 2.54
C VAL A 315 13.55 4.34 1.91
N ILE A 316 13.26 4.47 0.62
CA ILE A 316 13.13 5.74 -0.08
C ILE A 316 11.65 5.96 -0.34
N GLY A 317 11.03 6.83 0.45
CA GLY A 317 9.59 7.07 0.47
C GLY A 317 9.24 8.42 1.05
N THR A 318 8.01 8.55 1.54
CA THR A 318 7.52 9.76 2.22
C THR A 318 8.27 10.02 3.51
N VAL A 319 8.33 11.28 3.94
CA VAL A 319 8.92 11.68 5.22
C VAL A 319 8.24 10.94 6.38
N GLY A 320 9.03 10.46 7.35
CA GLY A 320 8.53 9.76 8.52
C GLY A 320 8.05 8.32 8.27
N SER A 321 8.48 7.69 7.17
CA SER A 321 8.14 6.27 6.88
C SER A 321 8.67 5.32 7.96
N LEU A 322 9.91 5.50 8.41
CA LEU A 322 10.50 4.68 9.48
C LEU A 322 9.87 5.01 10.85
N TYR A 323 9.66 6.29 11.14
CA TYR A 323 8.95 6.71 12.34
C TYR A 323 7.54 6.09 12.41
N HIS A 324 6.84 6.04 11.27
CA HIS A 324 5.53 5.40 11.20
C HIS A 324 5.61 3.89 11.47
N LEU A 325 6.58 3.18 10.89
CA LEU A 325 6.83 1.77 11.22
C LEU A 325 7.06 1.56 12.71
N GLN A 326 7.86 2.42 13.36
CA GLN A 326 8.08 2.38 14.81
C GLN A 326 6.77 2.58 15.58
N SER A 327 5.91 3.50 15.15
CA SER A 327 4.59 3.74 15.78
C SER A 327 3.65 2.52 15.70
N LEU A 328 3.87 1.65 14.70
CA LEU A 328 3.16 0.38 14.54
C LEU A 328 3.79 -0.77 15.35
N GLY A 329 4.92 -0.51 16.04
CA GLY A 329 5.66 -1.47 16.87
C GLY A 329 6.80 -2.20 16.15
N TYR A 330 7.07 -1.88 14.89
CA TYR A 330 8.23 -2.39 14.17
C TYR A 330 9.51 -1.71 14.66
N ARG A 331 10.62 -2.41 14.57
CA ARG A 331 11.95 -1.89 14.86
C ARG A 331 12.63 -1.47 13.56
N THR A 332 13.37 -0.40 13.59
CA THR A 332 14.21 0.09 12.49
C THR A 332 15.68 -0.21 12.77
N PHE A 333 16.57 0.22 11.92
CA PHE A 333 17.99 -0.15 11.98
C PHE A 333 18.84 1.00 12.52
N ASP A 334 18.22 1.92 13.29
CA ASP A 334 18.94 3.01 13.97
C ASP A 334 20.04 2.45 14.89
N GLY A 335 21.19 3.08 14.88
CA GLY A 335 22.42 2.59 15.56
C GLY A 335 23.22 1.57 14.74
N ILE A 336 22.70 1.04 13.64
CA ILE A 336 23.41 0.17 12.67
C ILE A 336 23.68 0.95 11.38
N ILE A 337 22.69 1.69 10.90
CA ILE A 337 22.80 2.64 9.80
C ILE A 337 22.27 4.01 10.24
N ASN A 338 22.66 5.06 9.53
CA ASN A 338 22.17 6.40 9.81
C ASN A 338 20.76 6.60 9.19
N GLU A 339 19.72 6.54 10.01
CA GLU A 339 18.33 6.71 9.58
C GLU A 339 17.83 8.17 9.60
N SER A 340 18.71 9.16 9.81
CA SER A 340 18.32 10.57 9.85
C SER A 340 17.70 11.10 8.56
N TYR A 341 17.85 10.37 7.45
CA TYR A 341 17.19 10.71 6.19
C TYR A 341 15.67 10.70 6.30
N ASP A 342 15.08 9.87 7.16
CA ASP A 342 13.63 9.75 7.32
C ASP A 342 12.95 11.03 7.83
N TYR A 343 13.73 11.88 8.53
CA TYR A 343 13.24 13.15 9.06
C TYR A 343 13.40 14.34 8.11
N GLU A 344 14.06 14.13 6.96
CA GLU A 344 14.27 15.20 5.99
C GLU A 344 12.97 15.59 5.29
N LYS A 345 12.60 16.86 5.44
CA LYS A 345 11.34 17.39 4.90
C LYS A 345 11.35 17.53 3.39
N THR A 346 12.51 17.79 2.80
CA THR A 346 12.64 17.91 1.35
C THR A 346 13.00 16.57 0.74
N ASP A 347 12.30 16.17 -0.31
CA ASP A 347 12.52 14.90 -0.99
C ASP A 347 13.93 14.75 -1.51
N PHE A 348 14.52 15.83 -2.04
CA PHE A 348 15.89 15.83 -2.54
C PHE A 348 16.88 15.42 -1.45
N LEU A 349 16.87 16.09 -0.29
CA LEU A 349 17.77 15.80 0.82
C LEU A 349 17.50 14.41 1.41
N ARG A 350 16.23 13.98 1.47
CA ARG A 350 15.87 12.66 1.96
C ARG A 350 16.45 11.57 1.07
N VAL A 351 16.29 11.69 -0.25
CA VAL A 351 16.86 10.76 -1.23
C VAL A 351 18.38 10.79 -1.18
N GLU A 352 19.02 11.98 -1.15
CA GLU A 352 20.48 12.12 -1.10
C GLU A 352 21.07 11.42 0.12
N LYS A 353 20.50 11.65 1.31
CA LYS A 353 20.97 11.01 2.55
C LYS A 353 20.70 9.50 2.56
N ALA A 354 19.58 9.04 2.05
CA ALA A 354 19.31 7.61 1.92
C ALA A 354 20.30 6.94 0.95
N LEU A 355 20.64 7.60 -0.15
CA LEU A 355 21.66 7.13 -1.09
C LEU A 355 23.06 7.12 -0.46
N ALA A 356 23.39 8.07 0.41
CA ALA A 356 24.64 8.07 1.15
C ALA A 356 24.77 6.84 2.07
N VAL A 357 23.69 6.48 2.77
CA VAL A 357 23.62 5.24 3.58
C VAL A 357 23.78 3.99 2.70
N ILE A 358 23.09 3.93 1.56
CA ILE A 358 23.20 2.82 0.62
C ILE A 358 24.65 2.72 0.07
N HIS A 359 25.26 3.86 -0.25
CA HIS A 359 26.64 3.90 -0.72
C HIS A 359 27.61 3.39 0.36
N GLU A 360 27.46 3.82 1.62
CA GLU A 360 28.25 3.31 2.74
C GLU A 360 28.16 1.80 2.87
N LEU A 361 26.93 1.23 2.82
CA LEU A 361 26.75 -0.21 2.82
C LEU A 361 27.38 -0.89 1.59
N ASN A 362 27.40 -0.22 0.42
CA ASN A 362 28.00 -0.76 -0.80
C ASN A 362 29.54 -0.82 -0.73
N THR A 363 30.18 0.05 0.05
CA THR A 363 31.63 -0.02 0.23
C THR A 363 32.09 -1.23 1.04
N LYS A 364 31.18 -1.85 1.80
CA LYS A 364 31.50 -3.00 2.65
C LYS A 364 31.65 -4.28 1.81
N SER A 365 32.55 -5.14 2.25
CA SER A 365 32.68 -6.50 1.72
C SER A 365 31.45 -7.37 2.06
N LEU A 366 31.30 -8.52 1.42
CA LEU A 366 30.24 -9.48 1.77
C LEU A 366 30.45 -10.04 3.19
N GLU A 367 31.68 -10.15 3.68
CA GLU A 367 32.02 -10.55 5.03
C GLU A 367 31.52 -9.53 6.06
N GLU A 368 31.81 -8.25 5.88
CA GLU A 368 31.34 -7.18 6.75
C GLU A 368 29.80 -7.08 6.75
N LEU A 369 29.18 -7.23 5.58
CA LEU A 369 27.70 -7.28 5.49
C LEU A 369 27.12 -8.51 6.20
N ASN A 370 27.84 -9.62 6.20
CA ASN A 370 27.42 -10.80 6.97
C ASN A 370 27.52 -10.55 8.48
N GLU A 371 28.53 -9.84 8.96
CA GLU A 371 28.60 -9.43 10.37
C GLU A 371 27.45 -8.50 10.75
N ILE A 372 27.11 -7.54 9.89
CA ILE A 372 25.93 -6.69 10.07
C ILE A 372 24.63 -7.52 10.08
N ASN A 373 24.54 -8.55 9.25
CA ASN A 373 23.37 -9.44 9.23
C ASN A 373 23.13 -10.13 10.60
N PHE A 374 24.19 -10.43 11.35
CA PHE A 374 24.06 -10.91 12.72
C PHE A 374 23.58 -9.81 13.69
N GLN A 375 24.06 -8.57 13.52
CA GLN A 375 23.65 -7.44 14.35
C GLN A 375 22.15 -7.09 14.16
N VAL A 376 21.60 -7.20 12.96
CA VAL A 376 20.20 -6.92 12.66
C VAL A 376 19.26 -8.09 12.98
N LYS A 377 19.78 -9.27 13.34
CA LYS A 377 19.00 -10.48 13.53
C LYS A 377 17.77 -10.29 14.40
N ASP A 378 17.95 -9.74 15.61
CA ASP A 378 16.85 -9.60 16.57
C ASP A 378 15.79 -8.59 16.08
N ILE A 379 16.21 -7.58 15.29
CA ILE A 379 15.33 -6.59 14.69
C ILE A 379 14.45 -7.27 13.64
N VAL A 380 15.05 -7.95 12.66
CA VAL A 380 14.29 -8.55 11.55
C VAL A 380 13.38 -9.69 12.02
N GLN A 381 13.83 -10.49 13.00
CA GLN A 381 13.00 -11.55 13.60
C GLN A 381 11.82 -10.96 14.39
N HIS A 382 12.04 -9.88 15.18
CA HIS A 382 10.95 -9.18 15.83
C HIS A 382 9.93 -8.66 14.82
N ASN A 383 10.40 -8.02 13.75
CA ASN A 383 9.55 -7.45 12.72
C ASN A 383 8.73 -8.53 11.99
N SER A 384 9.36 -9.61 11.58
CA SER A 384 8.68 -10.73 10.93
C SER A 384 7.64 -11.37 11.84
N LYS A 385 7.95 -11.56 13.15
CA LYS A 385 6.99 -12.07 14.14
C LYS A 385 5.80 -11.13 14.30
N LEU A 386 6.03 -9.82 14.41
CA LEU A 386 4.97 -8.82 14.52
C LEU A 386 4.11 -8.77 13.27
N PHE A 387 4.73 -8.85 12.10
CA PHE A 387 4.02 -8.88 10.81
C PHE A 387 3.07 -10.08 10.72
N ASN A 388 3.51 -11.25 11.14
CA ASN A 388 2.72 -12.50 11.09
C ASN A 388 1.70 -12.64 12.25
N ALA A 389 1.74 -11.75 13.25
CA ALA A 389 0.79 -11.77 14.36
C ALA A 389 -0.64 -11.42 13.86
N PRO A 390 -1.69 -11.93 14.57
CA PRO A 390 -3.07 -11.54 14.27
C PRO A 390 -3.28 -10.02 14.30
N LYS A 391 -4.07 -9.51 13.37
CA LYS A 391 -4.37 -8.07 13.25
C LYS A 391 -5.68 -7.66 13.92
N ARG A 392 -6.35 -8.61 14.58
CA ARG A 392 -7.64 -8.41 15.28
C ARG A 392 -7.67 -7.15 16.14
N ASN A 393 -6.63 -6.90 16.93
CA ASN A 393 -6.59 -5.73 17.82
C ASN A 393 -6.61 -4.40 17.03
N ARG A 394 -5.95 -4.33 15.87
CA ARG A 394 -5.98 -3.14 15.00
C ARG A 394 -7.36 -2.92 14.41
N LEU A 395 -7.97 -3.99 13.89
CA LEU A 395 -9.32 -3.95 13.34
C LEU A 395 -10.36 -3.61 14.42
N MET A 396 -10.24 -4.19 15.63
CA MET A 396 -11.12 -3.84 16.75
C MET A 396 -10.96 -2.39 17.21
N LYS A 397 -9.74 -1.82 17.12
CA LYS A 397 -9.53 -0.39 17.39
C LYS A 397 -10.24 0.46 16.35
N LEU A 398 -10.11 0.12 15.07
CA LEU A 398 -10.83 0.79 13.98
C LEU A 398 -12.35 0.75 14.19
N ILE A 399 -12.91 -0.43 14.49
CA ILE A 399 -14.36 -0.59 14.76
C ILE A 399 -14.81 0.29 15.92
N LYS A 400 -14.05 0.32 17.02
CA LYS A 400 -14.35 1.21 18.15
C LYS A 400 -14.33 2.68 17.75
N GLN A 401 -13.40 3.10 16.90
CA GLN A 401 -13.36 4.47 16.40
C GLN A 401 -14.57 4.78 15.51
N LEU A 402 -14.97 3.85 14.63
CA LEU A 402 -16.16 4.00 13.78
C LEU A 402 -17.44 4.09 14.60
N LEU A 403 -17.63 3.20 15.57
CA LEU A 403 -18.86 3.16 16.39
C LEU A 403 -18.98 4.35 17.36
N ASN A 404 -17.87 4.89 17.86
CA ASN A 404 -17.84 6.01 18.79
C ASN A 404 -17.76 7.37 18.08
N SER A 405 -17.84 7.42 16.77
CA SER A 405 -17.84 8.67 16.01
C SER A 405 -19.24 9.32 16.08
N GLU A 406 -19.36 10.37 16.87
CA GLU A 406 -20.50 11.26 16.94
C GLU A 406 -20.45 12.34 15.85
#